data_4b05b718096faf1342331d03c22e24cb
#
_entry.id   4b05b718096faf1342331d03c22e24cb
#
_cell.length_a   1.000
_cell.length_b   1.000
_cell.length_c   1.000
_cell.angle_alpha   90.00
_cell.angle_beta   90.00
_cell.angle_gamma   90.00
#
_symmetry.space_group_name_H-M   'P 1'
#
loop_
_entity.id
_entity.type
_entity.pdbx_description
1 polymer ?
#
loop_
_entity_poly.entity_id
_entity_poly.type
_entity_poly.pdbx_seq_one_letter_code
_entity_poly.pdbx_strand_id
1 'polypeptide(L)'
;MPADRKKPNDNGEYCCSKCKQWLPPSSYTKNKKQKTGLSYACRDCMLDHTRKYNILKKYGISIDLYKKMLKEQQDKCDCCGKDLKDKGNYKERPVIDHNHKTGKVRSLLCNKCNLALGNMDDSSEYALLLHKYLHNHYC
;
A
#
# COMPACT_ATOMS: atom_id res chain seq x y z
N MET A 1 3.74 -34.91 -7.54
CA MET A 1 3.31 -34.89 -6.13
C MET A 1 3.50 -33.47 -5.60
N PRO A 2 2.57 -32.91 -4.85
CA PRO A 2 2.84 -31.63 -4.22
C PRO A 2 4.01 -31.81 -3.25
N ALA A 3 5.06 -31.01 -3.43
CA ALA A 3 6.22 -31.02 -2.54
C ALA A 3 5.77 -30.84 -1.09
N ASP A 4 6.30 -31.65 -0.18
CA ASP A 4 6.00 -31.52 1.26
C ASP A 4 6.54 -30.17 1.73
N ARG A 5 5.69 -29.18 1.84
CA ARG A 5 6.00 -27.80 2.23
C ARG A 5 6.59 -27.67 3.63
N LYS A 6 6.59 -28.76 4.38
CA LYS A 6 7.08 -28.82 5.76
C LYS A 6 8.58 -29.16 5.81
N LYS A 7 9.16 -29.54 4.68
CA LYS A 7 10.58 -29.89 4.58
C LYS A 7 11.29 -28.93 3.62
N PRO A 8 12.51 -28.53 3.91
CA PRO A 8 13.32 -27.77 2.95
C PRO A 8 13.69 -28.67 1.76
N ASN A 9 13.98 -28.03 0.61
CA ASN A 9 14.64 -28.71 -0.50
C ASN A 9 16.14 -28.91 -0.23
N ASP A 10 16.88 -29.49 -1.17
CA ASP A 10 18.31 -29.77 -1.05
C ASP A 10 19.16 -28.49 -0.83
N ASN A 11 18.64 -27.32 -1.21
CA ASN A 11 19.29 -26.02 -0.99
C ASN A 11 18.92 -25.38 0.37
N GLY A 12 18.13 -26.05 1.20
CA GLY A 12 17.64 -25.52 2.48
C GLY A 12 16.52 -24.48 2.36
N GLU A 13 15.86 -24.41 1.20
CA GLU A 13 14.76 -23.47 0.93
C GLU A 13 13.39 -24.11 1.23
N TYR A 14 12.43 -23.27 1.60
CA TYR A 14 11.04 -23.67 1.87
C TYR A 14 10.10 -23.17 0.78
N CYS A 15 9.08 -23.97 0.47
CA CYS A 15 8.07 -23.61 -0.51
C CYS A 15 7.00 -22.68 0.09
N CYS A 16 6.84 -21.48 -0.44
CA CYS A 16 5.76 -20.58 -0.03
C CYS A 16 4.39 -21.14 -0.41
N SER A 17 3.47 -21.21 0.55
CA SER A 17 2.12 -21.74 0.31
C SER A 17 1.29 -20.89 -0.66
N LYS A 18 1.63 -19.63 -0.84
CA LYS A 18 0.92 -18.65 -1.69
C LYS A 18 1.52 -18.55 -3.09
N CYS A 19 2.76 -18.08 -3.23
CA CYS A 19 3.40 -17.90 -4.55
C CYS A 19 4.04 -19.18 -5.10
N LYS A 20 4.12 -20.26 -4.32
CA LYS A 20 4.72 -21.56 -4.71
C LYS A 20 6.21 -21.49 -5.05
N GLN A 21 6.88 -20.41 -4.73
CA GLN A 21 8.32 -20.27 -4.90
C GLN A 21 9.08 -20.93 -3.75
N TRP A 22 10.23 -21.51 -4.06
CA TRP A 22 11.20 -21.98 -3.08
C TRP A 22 12.08 -20.81 -2.70
N LEU A 23 12.15 -20.50 -1.42
CA LEU A 23 12.81 -19.32 -0.89
C LEU A 23 13.61 -19.64 0.38
N PRO A 24 14.72 -18.94 0.64
CA PRO A 24 15.51 -19.15 1.83
C PRO A 24 14.71 -18.82 3.10
N PRO A 25 15.06 -19.40 4.27
CA PRO A 25 14.40 -19.15 5.56
C PRO A 25 14.27 -17.66 5.91
N SER A 26 15.24 -16.84 5.48
CA SER A 26 15.25 -15.37 5.68
C SER A 26 14.07 -14.65 5.01
N SER A 27 13.45 -15.26 3.99
CA SER A 27 12.26 -14.72 3.32
C SER A 27 10.96 -14.94 4.09
N TYR A 28 11.01 -15.60 5.23
CA TYR A 28 9.84 -15.89 6.08
C TYR A 28 9.94 -15.20 7.43
N THR A 29 8.81 -14.98 8.06
CA THR A 29 8.76 -14.56 9.47
C THR A 29 8.82 -15.77 10.39
N LYS A 30 9.45 -15.62 11.56
CA LYS A 30 9.48 -16.68 12.59
C LYS A 30 8.07 -16.92 13.12
N ASN A 31 7.70 -18.20 13.23
CA ASN A 31 6.41 -18.62 13.79
C ASN A 31 6.56 -19.89 14.62
N LYS A 32 6.63 -19.73 15.93
CA LYS A 32 6.82 -20.84 16.90
C LYS A 32 5.70 -21.88 16.89
N LYS A 33 4.51 -21.53 16.36
CA LYS A 33 3.36 -22.44 16.26
C LYS A 33 3.48 -23.41 15.07
N GLN A 34 4.40 -23.16 14.15
CA GLN A 34 4.64 -24.04 13.01
C GLN A 34 5.80 -24.98 13.29
N LYS A 35 5.71 -26.24 12.83
CA LYS A 35 6.75 -27.24 12.99
C LYS A 35 8.11 -26.82 12.39
N THR A 36 8.07 -26.03 11.34
CA THR A 36 9.28 -25.45 10.69
C THR A 36 9.86 -24.24 11.42
N GLY A 37 9.16 -23.69 12.41
CA GLY A 37 9.51 -22.42 13.05
C GLY A 37 9.29 -21.19 12.16
N LEU A 38 8.76 -21.36 10.94
CA LEU A 38 8.56 -20.31 9.94
C LEU A 38 7.08 -20.15 9.59
N SER A 39 6.67 -18.97 9.13
CA SER A 39 5.34 -18.74 8.61
C SER A 39 5.07 -19.59 7.36
N TYR A 40 3.80 -19.92 7.09
CA TYR A 40 3.39 -20.74 5.94
C TYR A 40 3.55 -20.04 4.58
N ALA A 41 3.64 -18.73 4.56
CA ALA A 41 3.86 -17.91 3.37
C ALA A 41 5.06 -16.98 3.57
N CYS A 42 5.72 -16.63 2.48
CA CYS A 42 6.83 -15.68 2.52
C CYS A 42 6.35 -14.28 2.96
N ARG A 43 7.28 -13.47 3.42
CA ARG A 43 7.00 -12.13 3.95
C ARG A 43 6.25 -11.25 2.95
N ASP A 44 6.63 -11.29 1.68
CA ASP A 44 5.98 -10.50 0.63
C ASP A 44 4.52 -10.90 0.43
N CYS A 45 4.23 -12.21 0.39
CA CYS A 45 2.85 -12.69 0.30
C CYS A 45 2.01 -12.35 1.53
N MET A 46 2.61 -12.36 2.73
CA MET A 46 1.91 -11.98 3.95
C MET A 46 1.60 -10.49 3.97
N LEU A 47 2.54 -9.64 3.55
CA LEU A 47 2.33 -8.19 3.43
C LEU A 47 1.26 -7.86 2.39
N ASP A 48 1.28 -8.52 1.23
CA ASP A 48 0.27 -8.32 0.18
C ASP A 48 -1.13 -8.71 0.67
N HIS A 49 -1.25 -9.83 1.37
CA HIS A 49 -2.53 -10.25 1.96
C HIS A 49 -3.05 -9.25 2.99
N THR A 50 -2.19 -8.80 3.90
CA THR A 50 -2.55 -7.81 4.93
C THR A 50 -2.97 -6.49 4.30
N ARG A 51 -2.27 -6.05 3.26
CA ARG A 51 -2.60 -4.84 2.52
C ARG A 51 -3.99 -4.92 1.86
N LYS A 52 -4.28 -6.03 1.16
CA LYS A 52 -5.59 -6.28 0.54
C LYS A 52 -6.71 -6.22 1.57
N TYR A 53 -6.53 -6.89 2.69
CA TYR A 53 -7.49 -6.89 3.79
C TYR A 53 -7.71 -5.48 4.36
N ASN A 54 -6.64 -4.73 4.63
CA ASN A 54 -6.73 -3.41 5.21
C ASN A 54 -7.38 -2.39 4.27
N ILE A 55 -7.08 -2.45 2.96
CA ILE A 55 -7.71 -1.60 1.95
C ILE A 55 -9.22 -1.85 1.92
N LEU A 56 -9.63 -3.11 1.85
CA LEU A 56 -11.04 -3.46 1.84
C LEU A 56 -11.74 -3.03 3.14
N LYS A 57 -11.15 -3.34 4.27
CA LYS A 57 -11.73 -3.04 5.60
C LYS A 57 -11.84 -1.54 5.86
N LYS A 58 -10.81 -0.77 5.53
CA LYS A 58 -10.74 0.67 5.86
C LYS A 58 -11.48 1.54 4.85
N TYR A 59 -11.40 1.20 3.58
CA TYR A 59 -11.90 2.06 2.50
C TYR A 59 -13.05 1.44 1.69
N GLY A 60 -13.41 0.19 1.94
CA GLY A 60 -14.50 -0.49 1.24
C GLY A 60 -14.24 -0.77 -0.24
N ILE A 61 -12.99 -0.66 -0.70
CA ILE A 61 -12.61 -0.93 -2.09
C ILE A 61 -11.77 -2.20 -2.21
N SER A 62 -11.91 -2.91 -3.34
CA SER A 62 -11.09 -4.08 -3.64
C SER A 62 -9.68 -3.67 -4.07
N ILE A 63 -8.72 -4.60 -3.95
CA ILE A 63 -7.37 -4.38 -4.47
C ILE A 63 -7.36 -4.19 -5.99
N ASP A 64 -8.30 -4.79 -6.70
CA ASP A 64 -8.40 -4.66 -8.16
C ASP A 64 -8.87 -3.26 -8.54
N LEU A 65 -9.84 -2.71 -7.80
CA LEU A 65 -10.26 -1.31 -7.98
C LEU A 65 -9.11 -0.35 -7.68
N TYR A 66 -8.37 -0.57 -6.58
CA TYR A 66 -7.19 0.22 -6.25
C TYR A 66 -6.14 0.20 -7.39
N LYS A 67 -5.84 -0.97 -7.93
CA LYS A 67 -4.91 -1.11 -9.07
C LYS A 67 -5.42 -0.43 -10.34
N LYS A 68 -6.72 -0.52 -10.59
CA LYS A 68 -7.36 0.17 -11.71
C LYS A 68 -7.22 1.68 -11.59
N MET A 69 -7.53 2.25 -10.41
CA MET A 69 -7.34 3.68 -10.13
C MET A 69 -5.90 4.13 -10.36
N LEU A 70 -4.93 3.38 -9.84
CA LEU A 70 -3.51 3.69 -10.02
C LEU A 70 -3.12 3.73 -11.50
N LYS A 71 -3.57 2.75 -12.28
CA LYS A 71 -3.34 2.70 -13.73
C LYS A 71 -4.02 3.85 -14.48
N GLU A 72 -5.25 4.19 -14.13
CA GLU A 72 -5.99 5.31 -14.72
C GLU A 72 -5.29 6.65 -14.44
N GLN A 73 -4.67 6.79 -13.26
CA GLN A 73 -3.84 7.93 -12.89
C GLN A 73 -2.40 7.87 -13.46
N GLN A 74 -2.07 6.86 -14.28
CA GLN A 74 -0.74 6.67 -14.88
C GLN A 74 0.38 6.60 -13.82
N ASP A 75 0.12 5.94 -12.69
CA ASP A 75 1.01 5.85 -11.53
C ASP A 75 1.42 7.23 -10.97
N LYS A 76 0.54 8.22 -11.05
CA LYS A 76 0.79 9.58 -10.58
C LYS A 76 -0.21 10.01 -9.50
N CYS A 77 0.27 10.92 -8.65
CA CYS A 77 -0.60 11.61 -7.69
C CYS A 77 -1.62 12.47 -8.41
N ASP A 78 -2.91 12.25 -8.14
CA ASP A 78 -4.01 12.97 -8.79
C ASP A 78 -3.99 14.49 -8.51
N CYS A 79 -3.36 14.90 -7.41
CA CYS A 79 -3.27 16.31 -7.03
C CYS A 79 -2.06 17.03 -7.67
N CYS A 80 -0.84 16.49 -7.51
CA CYS A 80 0.38 17.20 -7.91
C CYS A 80 1.15 16.55 -9.07
N GLY A 81 0.68 15.43 -9.60
CA GLY A 81 1.31 14.72 -10.72
C GLY A 81 2.62 14.00 -10.38
N LYS A 82 3.03 13.98 -9.11
CA LYS A 82 4.24 13.25 -8.70
C LYS A 82 4.08 11.75 -8.94
N ASP A 83 5.14 11.08 -9.41
CA ASP A 83 5.15 9.63 -9.61
C ASP A 83 4.93 8.89 -8.28
N LEU A 84 4.08 7.87 -8.34
CA LEU A 84 3.76 6.98 -7.24
C LEU A 84 4.32 5.59 -7.53
N LYS A 85 4.86 4.92 -6.50
CA LYS A 85 5.41 3.57 -6.62
C LYS A 85 4.70 2.62 -5.66
N ASP A 86 3.89 1.73 -6.18
CA ASP A 86 3.09 0.79 -5.38
C ASP A 86 3.92 -0.04 -4.40
N LYS A 87 5.15 -0.41 -4.77
CA LYS A 87 6.12 -1.12 -3.93
C LYS A 87 7.25 -0.24 -3.42
N GLY A 88 7.14 1.07 -3.54
CA GLY A 88 8.11 2.04 -3.05
C GLY A 88 8.16 2.15 -1.51
N ASN A 89 9.04 3.02 -1.01
CA ASN A 89 9.02 3.40 0.40
C ASN A 89 7.74 4.20 0.74
N TYR A 90 7.49 4.47 2.02
CA TYR A 90 6.22 5.08 2.46
C TYR A 90 5.95 6.47 1.84
N LYS A 91 7.01 7.22 1.45
CA LYS A 91 6.88 8.55 0.81
C LYS A 91 6.49 8.48 -0.67
N GLU A 92 6.76 7.35 -1.31
CA GLU A 92 6.51 7.10 -2.73
C GLU A 92 5.21 6.32 -2.97
N ARG A 93 4.71 5.63 -1.95
CA ARG A 93 3.49 4.82 -2.07
C ARG A 93 2.25 5.67 -2.26
N PRO A 94 1.30 5.20 -3.08
CA PRO A 94 -0.01 5.79 -3.17
C PRO A 94 -0.75 5.73 -1.83
N VAL A 95 -1.37 6.84 -1.45
CA VAL A 95 -2.29 6.92 -0.32
C VAL A 95 -3.71 7.02 -0.86
N ILE A 96 -4.63 6.23 -0.33
CA ILE A 96 -6.04 6.28 -0.70
C ILE A 96 -6.67 7.50 -0.03
N ASP A 97 -7.00 8.49 -0.84
CA ASP A 97 -7.71 9.68 -0.38
C ASP A 97 -9.22 9.44 -0.33
N HIS A 98 -9.86 9.94 0.68
CA HIS A 98 -11.29 9.78 0.89
C HIS A 98 -11.89 11.00 1.60
N ASN A 99 -13.15 11.25 1.34
CA ASN A 99 -13.89 12.27 2.05
C ASN A 99 -14.12 11.85 3.51
N HIS A 100 -13.60 12.62 4.46
CA HIS A 100 -13.65 12.29 5.89
C HIS A 100 -15.07 12.30 6.47
N LYS A 101 -16.02 12.99 5.85
CA LYS A 101 -17.43 13.04 6.28
C LYS A 101 -18.25 11.87 5.75
N THR A 102 -18.03 11.49 4.50
CA THR A 102 -18.83 10.44 3.82
C THR A 102 -18.12 9.11 3.71
N GLY A 103 -16.79 9.05 3.94
CA GLY A 103 -15.96 7.87 3.75
C GLY A 103 -15.73 7.50 2.27
N LYS A 104 -16.30 8.25 1.31
CA LYS A 104 -16.16 7.94 -0.11
C LYS A 104 -14.73 8.16 -0.59
N VAL A 105 -14.16 7.13 -1.21
CA VAL A 105 -12.84 7.20 -1.85
C VAL A 105 -12.91 8.16 -3.04
N ARG A 106 -11.92 9.04 -3.14
CA ARG A 106 -11.79 10.04 -4.21
C ARG A 106 -10.75 9.62 -5.24
N SER A 107 -9.49 9.50 -4.83
CA SER A 107 -8.37 9.19 -5.72
C SER A 107 -7.16 8.67 -4.95
N LEU A 108 -6.04 8.46 -5.63
CA LEU A 108 -4.76 8.10 -5.04
C LEU A 108 -3.83 9.32 -5.06
N LEU A 109 -3.28 9.64 -3.91
CA LEU A 109 -2.41 10.80 -3.71
C LEU A 109 -1.02 10.38 -3.22
N CYS A 110 -0.04 11.27 -3.36
CA CYS A 110 1.20 11.13 -2.60
C CYS A 110 0.95 11.54 -1.13
N ASN A 111 1.79 11.05 -0.24
CA ASN A 111 1.65 11.33 1.19
C ASN A 111 1.62 12.84 1.51
N LYS A 112 2.43 13.65 0.81
CA LYS A 112 2.46 15.11 1.00
C LYS A 112 1.11 15.76 0.70
N CYS A 113 0.48 15.43 -0.43
CA CYS A 113 -0.82 15.98 -0.80
C CYS A 113 -1.93 15.52 0.14
N ASN A 114 -1.93 14.23 0.51
CA ASN A 114 -2.91 13.70 1.46
C ASN A 114 -2.83 14.38 2.84
N LEU A 115 -1.62 14.60 3.36
CA LEU A 115 -1.42 15.33 4.61
C LEU A 115 -1.83 16.80 4.51
N ALA A 116 -1.52 17.46 3.38
CA ALA A 116 -1.92 18.84 3.16
C ALA A 116 -3.44 19.01 3.17
N LEU A 117 -4.18 18.11 2.48
CA LEU A 117 -5.65 18.12 2.49
C LEU A 117 -6.20 17.87 3.89
N GLY A 118 -5.65 16.91 4.63
CA GLY A 118 -6.06 16.63 6.01
C GLY A 118 -5.83 17.84 6.94
N ASN A 119 -4.71 18.53 6.81
CA ASN A 119 -4.40 19.72 7.61
C ASN A 119 -5.30 20.94 7.28
N MET A 120 -5.94 20.92 6.12
CA MET A 120 -6.90 21.94 5.70
C MET A 120 -8.36 21.52 5.93
N ASP A 121 -8.60 20.41 6.62
CA ASP A 121 -9.95 19.83 6.84
C ASP A 121 -10.75 19.67 5.53
N ASP A 122 -10.07 19.37 4.43
CA ASP A 122 -10.64 19.31 3.07
C ASP A 122 -11.35 20.62 2.64
N SER A 123 -11.00 21.76 3.23
CA SER A 123 -11.61 23.06 2.95
C SER A 123 -10.98 23.75 1.74
N SER A 124 -11.74 23.92 0.68
CA SER A 124 -11.34 24.70 -0.50
C SER A 124 -11.14 26.18 -0.19
N GLU A 125 -11.95 26.71 0.73
CA GLU A 125 -11.84 28.11 1.19
C GLU A 125 -10.52 28.33 1.92
N TYR A 126 -10.12 27.40 2.79
CA TYR A 126 -8.85 27.49 3.49
C TYR A 126 -7.67 27.34 2.54
N ALA A 127 -7.75 26.44 1.58
CA ALA A 127 -6.73 26.30 0.52
C ALA A 127 -6.56 27.62 -0.26
N LEU A 128 -7.65 28.32 -0.57
CA LEU A 128 -7.60 29.63 -1.24
C LEU A 128 -6.95 30.72 -0.37
N LEU A 129 -7.19 30.70 0.94
CA LEU A 129 -6.52 31.64 1.87
C LEU A 129 -5.00 31.39 1.89
N LEU A 130 -4.56 30.13 1.96
CA LEU A 130 -3.15 29.80 1.88
C LEU A 130 -2.53 30.20 0.54
N HIS A 131 -3.25 29.99 -0.56
CA HIS A 131 -2.82 30.44 -1.88
C HIS A 131 -2.60 31.96 -1.93
N LYS A 132 -3.58 32.74 -1.48
CA LYS A 132 -3.50 34.21 -1.43
C LYS A 132 -2.34 34.68 -0.56
N TYR A 133 -2.14 34.07 0.60
CA TYR A 133 -1.03 34.39 1.48
C TYR A 133 0.33 34.19 0.78
N LEU A 134 0.54 33.03 0.17
CA LEU A 134 1.78 32.73 -0.56
C LEU A 134 1.96 33.69 -1.76
N HIS A 135 0.90 33.94 -2.52
CA HIS A 135 0.94 34.85 -3.66
C HIS A 135 1.39 36.27 -3.24
N ASN A 136 0.87 36.77 -2.13
CA ASN A 136 1.19 38.13 -1.65
C ASN A 136 2.58 38.27 -1.05
N HIS A 137 3.22 37.16 -0.65
CA HIS A 137 4.51 37.20 0.04
C HIS A 137 5.69 36.65 -0.76
N TYR A 138 5.43 35.87 -1.82
CA TYR A 138 6.48 35.17 -2.57
C TYR A 138 6.39 35.35 -4.11
N CYS A 139 5.45 36.13 -4.58
CA CYS A 139 5.33 36.49 -6.00
C CYS A 139 5.62 37.97 -6.24
#